data_538cbe687fb9b6ba516c3df3b2251176
#
_entry.id   538cbe687fb9b6ba516c3df3b2251176
#
_cell.length_a   1.000
_cell.length_b   1.000
_cell.length_c   1.000
_cell.angle_alpha   90.00
_cell.angle_beta   90.00
_cell.angle_gamma   90.00
#
_symmetry.space_group_name_H-M   'P 1'
#
loop_
_entity.id
_entity.type
_entity.pdbx_description
1 polymer ?
#
loop_
_entity_poly.entity_id
_entity_poly.type
_entity_poly.pdbx_seq_one_letter_code
_entity_poly.pdbx_strand_id
1 'polypeptide(L)'
;MAYKALASLPAANRISMTGTPIENSLTDLWAQMNLLNPGLLGSQAVFRRRFAVPIDKDQNKSQAEVLQKLIRPFILRRTKTMVATELPELTVQDIYCSMTEEQQTLYEVRKSEIRNYLTDRLIGIEDPKNRFIVLSGLMKLRLLACHPSLAQQDWNGGSGKFEQVCEMLSQIASEGHKVLVFSQFVKHLNIVGKFLQSQNIPFACLTGQQSQASRDKSIADFAQADGSQVFLITLKAGGTGLNLTQAGYVFLLDPWWNPAAELQAINRAHRIGQQNKVIAYRFITAGSIEEKIQKLQTKKQNLAD
;
A
#
# COMPACT_ATOMS: atom_id res chain seq x y z
N MET A 1 15.29 16.51 5.86
CA MET A 1 15.64 16.90 7.25
C MET A 1 16.19 15.71 8.06
N ALA A 2 15.52 14.57 8.10
CA ALA A 2 15.94 13.41 8.91
C ALA A 2 17.37 12.92 8.65
N TYR A 3 17.78 12.76 7.38
CA TYR A 3 19.13 12.32 7.03
C TYR A 3 20.24 13.20 7.66
N LYS A 4 20.13 14.52 7.58
CA LYS A 4 21.14 15.45 8.14
C LYS A 4 21.22 15.31 9.68
N ALA A 5 20.09 15.20 10.35
CA ALA A 5 20.02 14.99 11.79
C ALA A 5 20.66 13.66 12.21
N LEU A 6 20.36 12.57 11.49
CA LEU A 6 20.99 11.26 11.76
C LEU A 6 22.49 11.26 11.47
N ALA A 7 22.93 11.95 10.42
CA ALA A 7 24.35 12.04 10.08
C ALA A 7 25.18 12.82 11.09
N SER A 8 24.56 13.76 11.83
CA SER A 8 25.24 14.55 12.88
C SER A 8 25.37 13.83 14.23
N LEU A 9 24.71 12.69 14.42
CA LEU A 9 24.83 11.93 15.66
C LEU A 9 26.21 11.27 15.74
N PRO A 10 26.95 11.42 16.85
CA PRO A 10 28.21 10.71 17.05
C PRO A 10 27.95 9.21 17.27
N ALA A 11 28.55 8.36 16.46
CA ALA A 11 28.43 6.92 16.56
C ALA A 11 29.72 6.24 16.06
N ALA A 12 30.23 5.26 16.80
CA ALA A 12 31.36 4.45 16.38
C ALA A 12 30.99 3.53 15.20
N ASN A 13 29.80 2.96 15.24
CA ASN A 13 29.27 2.09 14.19
C ASN A 13 27.80 2.44 13.91
N ARG A 14 27.37 2.23 12.67
CA ARG A 14 25.99 2.46 12.25
C ARG A 14 25.46 1.23 11.52
N ILE A 15 24.25 0.81 11.90
CA ILE A 15 23.52 -0.27 11.23
C ILE A 15 22.14 0.26 10.86
N SER A 16 21.72 0.06 9.61
CA SER A 16 20.37 0.36 9.16
C SER A 16 19.59 -0.94 9.00
N MET A 17 18.42 -1.02 9.63
CA MET A 17 17.50 -2.14 9.49
C MET A 17 16.24 -1.65 8.77
N THR A 18 16.00 -2.16 7.56
CA THR A 18 14.84 -1.79 6.75
C THR A 18 14.34 -3.00 5.96
N GLY A 19 13.02 -3.11 5.79
CA GLY A 19 12.42 -4.08 4.88
C GLY A 19 12.40 -3.60 3.43
N THR A 20 12.61 -2.30 3.20
CA THR A 20 12.49 -1.64 1.89
C THR A 20 13.58 -0.59 1.73
N PRO A 21 14.81 -0.98 1.32
CA PRO A 21 15.92 -0.04 1.17
C PRO A 21 15.68 1.00 0.05
N ILE A 22 14.80 0.68 -0.90
CA ILE A 22 14.35 1.58 -1.97
C ILE A 22 12.83 1.66 -1.89
N GLU A 23 12.29 2.80 -1.44
CA GLU A 23 10.84 3.00 -1.38
C GLU A 23 10.31 3.75 -2.60
N ASN A 24 10.92 4.88 -2.94
CA ASN A 24 10.45 5.76 -4.00
C ASN A 24 11.50 6.00 -5.08
N SER A 25 12.78 5.99 -4.75
CA SER A 25 13.87 6.26 -5.68
C SER A 25 15.20 5.68 -5.19
N LEU A 26 16.15 5.52 -6.11
CA LEU A 26 17.53 5.16 -5.76
C LEU A 26 18.23 6.19 -4.85
N THR A 27 17.68 7.40 -4.74
CA THR A 27 18.18 8.41 -3.79
C THR A 27 17.99 7.97 -2.33
N ASP A 28 16.96 7.17 -2.04
CA ASP A 28 16.72 6.62 -0.70
C ASP A 28 17.85 5.66 -0.33
N LEU A 29 18.24 4.79 -1.28
CA LEU A 29 19.39 3.89 -1.12
C LEU A 29 20.69 4.68 -0.90
N TRP A 30 20.94 5.74 -1.71
CA TRP A 30 22.10 6.59 -1.53
C TRP A 30 22.14 7.19 -0.13
N ALA A 31 21.03 7.71 0.36
CA ALA A 31 20.97 8.34 1.69
C ALA A 31 21.31 7.34 2.81
N GLN A 32 20.79 6.12 2.73
CA GLN A 32 21.11 5.05 3.68
C GLN A 32 22.59 4.64 3.60
N MET A 33 23.07 4.35 2.38
CA MET A 33 24.47 3.93 2.18
C MET A 33 25.47 5.02 2.61
N ASN A 34 25.18 6.30 2.32
CA ASN A 34 26.04 7.40 2.72
C ASN A 34 25.99 7.70 4.23
N LEU A 35 24.89 7.33 4.92
CA LEU A 35 24.82 7.38 6.38
C LEU A 35 25.70 6.31 7.03
N LEU A 36 25.72 5.11 6.45
CA LEU A 36 26.46 3.94 6.96
C LEU A 36 27.93 3.98 6.57
N ASN A 37 28.21 4.33 5.32
CA ASN A 37 29.54 4.36 4.71
C ASN A 37 29.75 5.69 3.98
N PRO A 38 30.10 6.76 4.69
CA PRO A 38 30.23 8.10 4.08
C PRO A 38 31.20 8.09 2.90
N GLY A 39 30.77 8.61 1.78
CA GLY A 39 31.59 8.74 0.56
C GLY A 39 31.62 7.51 -0.36
N LEU A 40 31.14 6.34 0.06
CA LEU A 40 31.17 5.09 -0.75
C LEU A 40 30.57 5.29 -2.16
N LEU A 41 29.44 5.95 -2.26
CA LEU A 41 28.74 6.20 -3.52
C LEU A 41 28.96 7.63 -4.07
N GLY A 42 29.91 8.37 -3.51
CA GLY A 42 30.20 9.74 -3.84
C GLY A 42 29.12 10.73 -3.38
N SER A 43 29.18 11.97 -3.85
CA SER A 43 28.17 12.98 -3.54
C SER A 43 26.80 12.62 -4.17
N GLN A 44 25.73 13.16 -3.60
CA GLN A 44 24.36 12.94 -4.14
C GLN A 44 24.23 13.34 -5.60
N ALA A 45 24.89 14.41 -6.01
CA ALA A 45 24.87 14.88 -7.40
C ALA A 45 25.57 13.89 -8.34
N VAL A 46 26.72 13.36 -7.94
CA VAL A 46 27.47 12.33 -8.69
C VAL A 46 26.66 11.05 -8.77
N PHE A 47 26.12 10.58 -7.66
CA PHE A 47 25.26 9.39 -7.64
C PHE A 47 24.04 9.52 -8.53
N ARG A 48 23.35 10.66 -8.46
CA ARG A 48 22.18 10.92 -9.30
C ARG A 48 22.51 10.87 -10.79
N ARG A 49 23.62 11.50 -11.20
CA ARG A 49 24.06 11.50 -12.60
C ARG A 49 24.52 10.12 -13.07
N ARG A 50 25.27 9.40 -12.25
CA ARG A 50 25.90 8.13 -12.61
C ARG A 50 24.96 6.95 -12.53
N PHE A 51 24.07 6.90 -11.54
CA PHE A 51 23.23 5.75 -11.25
C PHE A 51 21.72 6.07 -11.30
N ALA A 52 21.24 7.04 -10.51
CA ALA A 52 19.80 7.21 -10.34
C ALA A 52 19.10 7.59 -11.66
N VAL A 53 19.59 8.57 -12.41
CA VAL A 53 18.97 8.97 -13.67
C VAL A 53 19.07 7.87 -14.73
N PRO A 54 20.24 7.27 -15.01
CA PRO A 54 20.32 6.18 -15.99
C PRO A 54 19.49 4.95 -15.66
N ILE A 55 19.40 4.58 -14.38
CA ILE A 55 18.63 3.38 -13.95
C ILE A 55 17.12 3.70 -13.93
N ASP A 56 16.70 4.80 -13.27
CA ASP A 56 15.29 5.13 -13.07
C ASP A 56 14.60 5.57 -14.38
N LYS A 57 15.30 6.34 -15.25
CA LYS A 57 14.71 6.86 -16.48
C LYS A 57 15.01 6.00 -17.70
N ASP A 58 16.28 5.61 -17.86
CA ASP A 58 16.75 4.95 -19.08
C ASP A 58 16.77 3.42 -18.96
N GLN A 59 16.40 2.88 -17.79
CA GLN A 59 16.38 1.43 -17.49
C GLN A 59 17.72 0.75 -17.81
N ASN A 60 18.83 1.42 -17.54
CA ASN A 60 20.19 0.97 -17.88
C ASN A 60 20.63 -0.17 -16.94
N LYS A 61 20.50 -1.41 -17.43
CA LYS A 61 20.85 -2.62 -16.68
C LYS A 61 22.33 -2.70 -16.31
N SER A 62 23.24 -2.24 -17.19
CA SER A 62 24.68 -2.26 -16.93
C SER A 62 25.03 -1.38 -15.70
N GLN A 63 24.43 -0.18 -15.60
CA GLN A 63 24.64 0.68 -14.45
C GLN A 63 23.99 0.10 -13.17
N ALA A 64 22.88 -0.59 -13.27
CA ALA A 64 22.27 -1.28 -12.15
C ALA A 64 23.17 -2.41 -11.63
N GLU A 65 23.77 -3.23 -12.50
CA GLU A 65 24.73 -4.27 -12.12
C GLU A 65 25.98 -3.71 -11.45
N VAL A 66 26.51 -2.59 -11.95
CA VAL A 66 27.66 -1.90 -11.33
C VAL A 66 27.30 -1.44 -9.93
N LEU A 67 26.14 -0.79 -9.77
CA LEU A 67 25.67 -0.35 -8.46
C LEU A 67 25.50 -1.53 -7.50
N GLN A 68 24.84 -2.59 -7.96
CA GLN A 68 24.61 -3.81 -7.18
C GLN A 68 25.94 -4.42 -6.68
N LYS A 69 26.96 -4.52 -7.54
CA LYS A 69 28.29 -5.01 -7.16
C LYS A 69 28.95 -4.13 -6.10
N LEU A 70 28.79 -2.80 -6.20
CA LEU A 70 29.37 -1.86 -5.23
C LEU A 70 28.75 -1.96 -3.84
N ILE A 71 27.42 -2.15 -3.76
CA ILE A 71 26.70 -2.16 -2.47
C ILE A 71 26.60 -3.55 -1.85
N ARG A 72 26.74 -4.61 -2.63
CA ARG A 72 26.60 -6.01 -2.18
C ARG A 72 27.39 -6.36 -0.90
N PRO A 73 28.66 -5.92 -0.70
CA PRO A 73 29.40 -6.22 0.51
C PRO A 73 28.82 -5.61 1.79
N PHE A 74 27.99 -4.58 1.66
CA PHE A 74 27.44 -3.79 2.78
C PHE A 74 25.97 -4.08 3.06
N ILE A 75 25.31 -4.95 2.25
CA ILE A 75 23.89 -5.28 2.37
C ILE A 75 23.73 -6.77 2.66
N LEU A 76 23.08 -7.07 3.79
CA LEU A 76 22.59 -8.41 4.09
C LEU A 76 21.09 -8.48 3.84
N ARG A 77 20.67 -9.05 2.70
CA ARG A 77 19.26 -9.28 2.38
C ARG A 77 18.91 -10.74 2.62
N ARG A 78 17.91 -10.99 3.45
CA ARG A 78 17.31 -12.31 3.64
C ARG A 78 15.82 -12.23 3.34
N THR A 79 15.34 -13.08 2.45
CA THR A 79 13.90 -13.20 2.18
C THR A 79 13.27 -14.19 3.16
N LYS A 80 11.96 -14.08 3.38
CA LYS A 80 11.23 -15.03 4.24
C LYS A 80 11.34 -16.45 3.72
N THR A 81 11.30 -16.65 2.42
CA THR A 81 11.44 -17.95 1.75
C THR A 81 12.79 -18.62 2.02
N MET A 82 13.84 -17.83 2.30
CA MET A 82 15.18 -18.35 2.62
C MET A 82 15.35 -18.73 4.10
N VAL A 83 14.63 -18.05 5.01
CA VAL A 83 14.91 -18.17 6.46
C VAL A 83 13.75 -18.78 7.26
N ALA A 84 12.54 -18.82 6.72
CA ALA A 84 11.35 -19.33 7.37
C ALA A 84 10.64 -20.30 6.42
N THR A 85 11.24 -21.45 6.21
CA THR A 85 10.77 -22.51 5.31
C THR A 85 9.49 -23.18 5.82
N GLU A 86 9.23 -23.07 7.13
CA GLU A 86 8.01 -23.55 7.78
C GLU A 86 6.80 -22.63 7.59
N LEU A 87 6.98 -21.40 7.05
CA LEU A 87 5.83 -20.51 6.81
C LEU A 87 4.88 -21.11 5.77
N PRO A 88 3.57 -21.15 6.07
CA PRO A 88 2.57 -21.58 5.09
C PRO A 88 2.61 -20.73 3.83
N GLU A 89 2.02 -21.27 2.77
CA GLU A 89 1.94 -20.59 1.46
C GLU A 89 1.18 -19.26 1.56
N LEU A 90 1.69 -18.25 0.86
CA LEU A 90 1.01 -16.98 0.62
C LEU A 90 0.52 -16.95 -0.82
N THR A 91 -0.78 -16.83 -0.99
CA THR A 91 -1.41 -16.62 -2.30
C THR A 91 -1.90 -15.18 -2.40
N VAL A 92 -1.54 -14.46 -3.46
CA VAL A 92 -2.03 -13.10 -3.73
C VAL A 92 -2.83 -13.13 -5.02
N GLN A 93 -4.10 -12.70 -4.94
CA GLN A 93 -5.03 -12.69 -6.07
C GLN A 93 -5.60 -11.30 -6.32
N ASP A 94 -5.69 -10.92 -7.57
CA ASP A 94 -6.34 -9.68 -8.01
C ASP A 94 -7.81 -9.95 -8.35
N ILE A 95 -8.71 -9.25 -7.69
CA ILE A 95 -10.15 -9.29 -7.92
C ILE A 95 -10.56 -8.03 -8.68
N TYR A 96 -10.95 -8.21 -9.93
CA TYR A 96 -11.44 -7.11 -10.77
C TYR A 96 -12.94 -6.93 -10.58
N CYS A 97 -13.33 -5.78 -10.00
CA CYS A 97 -14.71 -5.44 -9.70
C CYS A 97 -15.27 -4.52 -10.79
N SER A 98 -16.40 -4.86 -11.37
CA SER A 98 -17.12 -3.99 -12.30
C SER A 98 -17.79 -2.85 -11.54
N MET A 99 -17.88 -1.66 -12.14
CA MET A 99 -18.70 -0.58 -11.61
C MET A 99 -20.18 -0.88 -11.86
N THR A 100 -21.08 -0.40 -11.00
CA THR A 100 -22.49 -0.32 -11.36
C THR A 100 -22.68 0.71 -12.49
N GLU A 101 -23.78 0.65 -13.26
CA GLU A 101 -24.03 1.57 -14.38
C GLU A 101 -24.00 3.04 -13.92
N GLU A 102 -24.64 3.32 -12.78
CA GLU A 102 -24.66 4.66 -12.20
C GLU A 102 -23.26 5.12 -11.76
N GLN A 103 -22.49 4.22 -11.12
CA GLN A 103 -21.10 4.48 -10.73
C GLN A 103 -20.23 4.77 -11.96
N GLN A 104 -20.38 3.99 -13.02
CA GLN A 104 -19.61 4.13 -14.25
C GLN A 104 -19.94 5.47 -14.93
N THR A 105 -21.21 5.83 -15.01
CA THR A 105 -21.67 7.11 -15.58
C THR A 105 -21.03 8.28 -14.82
N LEU A 106 -21.12 8.28 -13.49
CA LEU A 106 -20.51 9.32 -12.65
C LEU A 106 -18.98 9.37 -12.82
N TYR A 107 -18.33 8.19 -12.88
CA TYR A 107 -16.89 8.09 -13.05
C TYR A 107 -16.43 8.69 -14.39
N GLU A 108 -17.09 8.36 -15.51
CA GLU A 108 -16.73 8.87 -16.83
C GLU A 108 -16.99 10.37 -16.98
N VAL A 109 -18.09 10.91 -16.40
CA VAL A 109 -18.33 12.35 -16.35
C VAL A 109 -17.17 13.06 -15.66
N ARG A 110 -16.79 12.63 -14.46
CA ARG A 110 -15.68 13.24 -13.69
C ARG A 110 -14.34 13.09 -14.38
N LYS A 111 -14.09 11.95 -15.00
CA LYS A 111 -12.87 11.71 -15.79
C LYS A 111 -12.78 12.65 -16.99
N SER A 112 -13.90 12.89 -17.68
CA SER A 112 -13.98 13.81 -18.82
C SER A 112 -13.78 15.26 -18.39
N GLU A 113 -14.38 15.70 -17.28
CA GLU A 113 -14.16 17.04 -16.70
C GLU A 113 -12.66 17.29 -16.41
N ILE A 114 -12.00 16.33 -15.77
CA ILE A 114 -10.57 16.43 -15.47
C ILE A 114 -9.74 16.48 -16.76
N ARG A 115 -10.08 15.64 -17.75
CA ARG A 115 -9.39 15.61 -19.03
C ARG A 115 -9.52 16.95 -19.76
N ASN A 116 -10.75 17.47 -19.91
CA ASN A 116 -11.01 18.74 -20.57
C ASN A 116 -10.26 19.89 -19.90
N TYR A 117 -10.32 19.95 -18.56
CA TYR A 117 -9.56 20.94 -17.79
C TYR A 117 -8.05 20.89 -18.09
N LEU A 118 -7.48 19.69 -18.24
CA LEU A 118 -6.07 19.50 -18.57
C LEU A 118 -5.77 19.85 -20.01
N THR A 119 -6.67 19.55 -20.96
CA THR A 119 -6.50 19.85 -22.39
C THR A 119 -6.55 21.35 -22.65
N ASP A 120 -7.46 22.07 -22.02
CA ASP A 120 -7.59 23.52 -22.14
C ASP A 120 -6.41 24.29 -21.55
N ARG A 121 -5.63 23.65 -20.65
CA ARG A 121 -4.48 24.26 -19.95
C ARG A 121 -3.17 23.55 -20.21
N LEU A 122 -3.02 22.84 -21.33
CA LEU A 122 -1.79 22.11 -21.73
C LEU A 122 -0.51 22.98 -21.81
N ILE A 123 -0.60 24.27 -21.52
CA ILE A 123 0.55 25.14 -21.34
C ILE A 123 0.97 25.07 -19.85
N GLY A 124 1.90 24.13 -19.52
CA GLY A 124 2.62 24.13 -18.26
C GLY A 124 2.20 23.12 -17.21
N ILE A 125 2.35 21.79 -17.48
CA ILE A 125 2.38 20.76 -16.43
C ILE A 125 3.50 21.04 -15.39
N GLU A 126 4.45 21.90 -15.72
CA GLU A 126 5.52 22.34 -14.83
C GLU A 126 5.05 23.31 -13.74
N ASP A 127 3.91 24.01 -13.93
CA ASP A 127 3.34 24.88 -12.91
C ASP A 127 2.86 24.08 -11.69
N PRO A 128 3.31 24.41 -10.46
CA PRO A 128 2.88 23.75 -9.22
C PRO A 128 1.36 23.75 -9.02
N LYS A 129 0.64 24.79 -9.49
CA LYS A 129 -0.82 24.87 -9.41
C LYS A 129 -1.50 23.79 -10.25
N ASN A 130 -1.01 23.59 -11.48
CA ASN A 130 -1.55 22.56 -12.37
C ASN A 130 -1.29 21.16 -11.83
N ARG A 131 -0.11 20.89 -11.25
CA ARG A 131 0.20 19.63 -10.58
C ARG A 131 -0.77 19.34 -9.43
N PHE A 132 -1.10 20.34 -8.63
CA PHE A 132 -2.05 20.17 -7.52
C PHE A 132 -3.46 19.79 -8.02
N ILE A 133 -3.92 20.42 -9.11
CA ILE A 133 -5.23 20.14 -9.71
C ILE A 133 -5.27 18.72 -10.28
N VAL A 134 -4.21 18.30 -10.99
CA VAL A 134 -4.07 16.92 -11.50
C VAL A 134 -4.14 15.92 -10.34
N LEU A 135 -3.35 16.13 -9.28
CA LEU A 135 -3.33 15.24 -8.12
C LEU A 135 -4.68 15.19 -7.42
N SER A 136 -5.35 16.33 -7.28
CA SER A 136 -6.71 16.40 -6.70
C SER A 136 -7.73 15.65 -7.57
N GLY A 137 -7.64 15.80 -8.89
CA GLY A 137 -8.48 15.07 -9.85
C GLY A 137 -8.28 13.55 -9.76
N LEU A 138 -7.03 13.10 -9.78
CA LEU A 138 -6.70 11.69 -9.63
C LEU A 138 -7.20 11.13 -8.29
N MET A 139 -7.11 11.93 -7.21
CA MET A 139 -7.64 11.53 -5.90
C MET A 139 -9.16 11.37 -5.93
N LYS A 140 -9.89 12.30 -6.57
CA LYS A 140 -11.34 12.17 -6.74
C LYS A 140 -11.71 10.90 -7.53
N LEU A 141 -11.02 10.60 -8.63
CA LEU A 141 -11.24 9.38 -9.40
C LEU A 141 -10.99 8.11 -8.57
N ARG A 142 -9.97 8.10 -7.72
CA ARG A 142 -9.71 6.99 -6.81
C ARG A 142 -10.84 6.79 -5.80
N LEU A 143 -11.34 7.88 -5.21
CA LEU A 143 -12.47 7.82 -4.29
C LEU A 143 -13.72 7.25 -4.97
N LEU A 144 -14.03 7.70 -6.20
CA LEU A 144 -15.14 7.19 -6.98
C LEU A 144 -14.99 5.72 -7.36
N ALA A 145 -13.76 5.27 -7.65
CA ALA A 145 -13.46 3.87 -7.92
C ALA A 145 -13.64 2.98 -6.68
N CYS A 146 -13.29 3.47 -5.49
CA CYS A 146 -13.51 2.75 -4.24
C CYS A 146 -15.00 2.66 -3.88
N HIS A 147 -15.64 3.82 -3.73
CA HIS A 147 -17.07 3.96 -3.46
C HIS A 147 -17.50 5.41 -3.75
N PRO A 148 -18.53 5.65 -4.58
CA PRO A 148 -18.89 7.01 -4.97
C PRO A 148 -19.25 7.94 -3.81
N SER A 149 -19.83 7.43 -2.73
CA SER A 149 -20.15 8.25 -1.55
C SER A 149 -18.92 8.85 -0.85
N LEU A 150 -17.71 8.39 -1.17
CA LEU A 150 -16.47 9.00 -0.66
C LEU A 150 -16.17 10.37 -1.30
N ALA A 151 -16.69 10.58 -2.53
CA ALA A 151 -16.51 11.82 -3.28
C ALA A 151 -17.80 12.64 -3.39
N GLN A 152 -18.97 12.01 -3.28
CA GLN A 152 -20.30 12.62 -3.40
C GLN A 152 -21.17 12.22 -2.21
N GLN A 153 -21.46 13.16 -1.31
CA GLN A 153 -22.16 12.88 -0.05
C GLN A 153 -23.59 12.35 -0.23
N ASP A 154 -24.29 12.83 -1.26
CA ASP A 154 -25.68 12.48 -1.53
C ASP A 154 -25.82 11.24 -2.44
N TRP A 155 -24.77 10.42 -2.52
CA TRP A 155 -24.79 9.20 -3.32
C TRP A 155 -25.64 8.12 -2.65
N ASN A 156 -26.70 7.71 -3.33
CA ASN A 156 -27.61 6.63 -2.90
C ASN A 156 -27.52 5.37 -3.76
N GLY A 157 -26.66 5.39 -4.81
CA GLY A 157 -26.43 4.24 -5.67
C GLY A 157 -25.45 3.22 -5.09
N GLY A 158 -25.33 2.09 -5.76
CA GLY A 158 -24.41 1.01 -5.41
C GLY A 158 -22.95 1.32 -5.72
N SER A 159 -22.08 0.39 -5.34
CA SER A 159 -20.67 0.31 -5.74
C SER A 159 -20.30 -1.14 -5.95
N GLY A 160 -20.00 -1.51 -7.19
CA GLY A 160 -19.71 -2.91 -7.51
C GLY A 160 -18.54 -3.50 -6.74
N LYS A 161 -17.49 -2.71 -6.45
CA LYS A 161 -16.43 -3.14 -5.56
C LYS A 161 -16.93 -3.41 -4.15
N PHE A 162 -17.74 -2.50 -3.61
CA PHE A 162 -18.27 -2.65 -2.25
C PHE A 162 -19.15 -3.89 -2.12
N GLU A 163 -20.02 -4.15 -3.11
CA GLU A 163 -20.88 -5.33 -3.17
C GLU A 163 -20.05 -6.62 -3.16
N GLN A 164 -19.03 -6.71 -4.01
CA GLN A 164 -18.12 -7.85 -4.07
C GLN A 164 -17.35 -8.07 -2.76
N VAL A 165 -16.87 -6.98 -2.15
CA VAL A 165 -16.17 -7.04 -0.85
C VAL A 165 -17.12 -7.54 0.25
N CYS A 166 -18.35 -7.04 0.30
CA CYS A 166 -19.35 -7.43 1.29
C CYS A 166 -19.75 -8.90 1.16
N GLU A 167 -19.97 -9.37 -0.06
CA GLU A 167 -20.29 -10.77 -0.34
C GLU A 167 -19.18 -11.70 0.17
N MET A 168 -17.94 -11.43 -0.21
CA MET A 168 -16.79 -12.23 0.20
C MET A 168 -16.54 -12.17 1.72
N LEU A 169 -16.70 -11.00 2.35
CA LEU A 169 -16.58 -10.86 3.81
C LEU A 169 -17.63 -11.68 4.55
N SER A 170 -18.89 -11.65 4.08
CA SER A 170 -19.98 -12.41 4.68
C SER A 170 -19.73 -13.92 4.58
N GLN A 171 -19.27 -14.39 3.42
CA GLN A 171 -18.94 -15.78 3.22
C GLN A 171 -17.82 -16.24 4.15
N ILE A 172 -16.68 -15.56 4.13
CA ILE A 172 -15.49 -15.93 4.92
C ILE A 172 -15.78 -15.86 6.42
N ALA A 173 -16.57 -14.87 6.87
CA ALA A 173 -16.98 -14.75 8.26
C ALA A 173 -17.93 -15.89 8.67
N SER A 174 -18.88 -16.29 7.79
CA SER A 174 -19.78 -17.43 8.08
C SER A 174 -19.05 -18.75 8.21
N GLU A 175 -17.90 -18.90 7.57
CA GLU A 175 -16.99 -20.05 7.68
C GLU A 175 -16.09 -19.99 8.95
N GLY A 176 -16.24 -18.95 9.78
CA GLY A 176 -15.48 -18.78 11.02
C GLY A 176 -14.04 -18.29 10.82
N HIS A 177 -13.69 -17.82 9.64
CA HIS A 177 -12.35 -17.33 9.37
C HIS A 177 -12.17 -15.85 9.74
N LYS A 178 -10.93 -15.48 10.11
CA LYS A 178 -10.55 -14.11 10.43
C LYS A 178 -9.94 -13.39 9.23
N VAL A 179 -10.37 -12.13 9.04
CA VAL A 179 -10.01 -11.31 7.89
C VAL A 179 -9.40 -9.97 8.33
N LEU A 180 -8.26 -9.61 7.75
CA LEU A 180 -7.73 -8.24 7.83
C LEU A 180 -8.19 -7.45 6.61
N VAL A 181 -8.78 -6.30 6.82
CA VAL A 181 -9.27 -5.41 5.75
C VAL A 181 -8.50 -4.10 5.80
N PHE A 182 -7.74 -3.82 4.77
CA PHE A 182 -6.92 -2.62 4.65
C PHE A 182 -7.47 -1.64 3.64
N SER A 183 -7.48 -0.36 4.02
CA SER A 183 -7.73 0.76 3.10
C SER A 183 -6.91 1.98 3.49
N GLN A 184 -6.61 2.84 2.51
CA GLN A 184 -6.04 4.17 2.74
C GLN A 184 -7.08 5.12 3.32
N PHE A 185 -8.37 4.88 3.04
CA PHE A 185 -9.47 5.79 3.31
C PHE A 185 -10.24 5.33 4.55
N VAL A 186 -10.12 6.07 5.65
CA VAL A 186 -10.90 5.83 6.87
C VAL A 186 -12.40 5.79 6.58
N LYS A 187 -12.89 6.71 5.71
CA LYS A 187 -14.30 6.74 5.33
C LYS A 187 -14.75 5.46 4.62
N HIS A 188 -13.87 4.82 3.82
CA HIS A 188 -14.18 3.55 3.17
C HIS A 188 -14.31 2.42 4.20
N LEU A 189 -13.38 2.34 5.15
CA LEU A 189 -13.48 1.39 6.26
C LEU A 189 -14.76 1.62 7.09
N ASN A 190 -15.18 2.87 7.29
CA ASN A 190 -16.43 3.17 8.00
C ASN A 190 -17.68 2.66 7.24
N ILE A 191 -17.68 2.70 5.90
CA ILE A 191 -18.77 2.14 5.09
C ILE A 191 -18.82 0.62 5.28
N VAL A 192 -17.67 -0.05 5.19
CA VAL A 192 -17.57 -1.50 5.45
C VAL A 192 -17.98 -1.83 6.88
N GLY A 193 -17.57 -1.04 7.87
CA GLY A 193 -17.95 -1.24 9.27
C GLY A 193 -19.46 -1.14 9.50
N LYS A 194 -20.15 -0.19 8.84
CA LYS A 194 -21.61 -0.10 8.91
C LYS A 194 -22.29 -1.34 8.32
N PHE A 195 -21.76 -1.87 7.23
CA PHE A 195 -22.24 -3.12 6.66
C PHE A 195 -22.06 -4.30 7.63
N LEU A 196 -20.86 -4.49 8.19
CA LEU A 196 -20.59 -5.55 9.15
C LEU A 196 -21.51 -5.46 10.37
N GLN A 197 -21.77 -4.25 10.87
CA GLN A 197 -22.70 -4.01 11.96
C GLN A 197 -24.13 -4.41 11.58
N SER A 198 -24.61 -4.11 10.37
CA SER A 198 -25.94 -4.49 9.89
C SER A 198 -26.11 -6.01 9.73
N GLN A 199 -25.01 -6.73 9.47
CA GLN A 199 -24.99 -8.18 9.36
C GLN A 199 -24.67 -8.88 10.69
N ASN A 200 -24.51 -8.14 11.79
CA ASN A 200 -24.10 -8.67 13.10
C ASN A 200 -22.76 -9.44 13.05
N ILE A 201 -21.85 -9.08 12.17
CA ILE A 201 -20.51 -9.64 12.07
C ILE A 201 -19.59 -8.88 13.04
N PRO A 202 -18.98 -9.52 14.05
CA PRO A 202 -18.10 -8.86 15.00
C PRO A 202 -16.84 -8.31 14.30
N PHE A 203 -16.54 -7.05 14.52
CA PHE A 203 -15.34 -6.43 13.94
C PHE A 203 -14.65 -5.47 14.90
N ALA A 204 -13.34 -5.37 14.75
CA ALA A 204 -12.51 -4.36 15.36
C ALA A 204 -12.03 -3.34 14.32
N CYS A 205 -11.63 -2.15 14.75
CA CYS A 205 -11.11 -1.11 13.86
C CYS A 205 -9.81 -0.54 14.42
N LEU A 206 -8.85 -0.26 13.52
CA LEU A 206 -7.58 0.37 13.85
C LEU A 206 -7.29 1.53 12.90
N THR A 207 -7.42 2.76 13.41
CA THR A 207 -7.13 3.99 12.67
C THR A 207 -6.04 4.81 13.37
N GLY A 208 -5.47 5.79 12.65
CA GLY A 208 -4.43 6.65 13.22
C GLY A 208 -4.87 7.61 14.33
N GLN A 209 -6.19 7.71 14.60
CA GLN A 209 -6.75 8.64 15.58
C GLN A 209 -7.00 8.00 16.97
N GLN A 210 -6.81 6.69 17.09
CA GLN A 210 -7.08 5.97 18.34
C GLN A 210 -5.95 6.15 19.35
N SER A 211 -6.31 6.17 20.64
CA SER A 211 -5.35 6.09 21.74
C SER A 211 -4.65 4.73 21.78
N GLN A 212 -3.46 4.68 22.39
CA GLN A 212 -2.70 3.41 22.49
C GLN A 212 -3.52 2.33 23.20
N ALA A 213 -4.20 2.64 24.30
CA ALA A 213 -5.04 1.70 25.03
C ALA A 213 -6.18 1.13 24.17
N SER A 214 -6.83 1.96 23.34
CA SER A 214 -7.87 1.49 22.40
C SER A 214 -7.32 0.58 21.32
N ARG A 215 -6.11 0.88 20.84
CA ARG A 215 -5.41 0.03 19.85
C ARG A 215 -5.10 -1.35 20.42
N ASP A 216 -4.52 -1.38 21.63
CA ASP A 216 -4.14 -2.62 22.31
C ASP A 216 -5.37 -3.49 22.59
N LYS A 217 -6.49 -2.86 23.01
CA LYS A 217 -7.77 -3.54 23.20
C LYS A 217 -8.29 -4.16 21.89
N SER A 218 -8.28 -3.41 20.79
CA SER A 218 -8.74 -3.92 19.48
C SER A 218 -7.89 -5.10 18.98
N ILE A 219 -6.58 -5.05 19.22
CA ILE A 219 -5.66 -6.14 18.85
C ILE A 219 -5.91 -7.37 19.73
N ALA A 220 -6.08 -7.19 21.04
CA ALA A 220 -6.35 -8.26 21.96
C ALA A 220 -7.70 -8.97 21.67
N ASP A 221 -8.74 -8.19 21.35
CA ASP A 221 -10.05 -8.70 20.96
C ASP A 221 -9.95 -9.53 19.67
N PHE A 222 -9.27 -9.02 18.64
CA PHE A 222 -9.07 -9.78 17.41
C PHE A 222 -8.25 -11.08 17.62
N ALA A 223 -7.36 -11.10 18.61
CA ALA A 223 -6.54 -12.28 18.90
C ALA A 223 -7.34 -13.44 19.54
N GLN A 224 -8.46 -13.16 20.22
CA GLN A 224 -9.29 -14.15 20.87
C GLN A 224 -10.07 -14.97 19.83
N ALA A 225 -10.30 -16.27 20.10
CA ALA A 225 -11.00 -17.15 19.17
C ALA A 225 -12.45 -16.71 18.90
N ASP A 226 -13.14 -16.27 19.95
CA ASP A 226 -14.50 -15.75 19.96
C ASP A 226 -14.60 -14.22 19.83
N GLY A 227 -13.47 -13.54 19.59
CA GLY A 227 -13.40 -12.10 19.39
C GLY A 227 -13.81 -11.68 17.98
N SER A 228 -13.44 -10.45 17.61
CA SER A 228 -13.74 -9.89 16.27
C SER A 228 -13.25 -10.79 15.14
N GLN A 229 -14.11 -11.04 14.15
CA GLN A 229 -13.77 -11.83 12.96
C GLN A 229 -13.11 -10.97 11.88
N VAL A 230 -13.50 -9.71 11.78
CA VAL A 230 -12.96 -8.75 10.80
C VAL A 230 -12.19 -7.64 11.50
N PHE A 231 -10.99 -7.34 11.02
CA PHE A 231 -10.21 -6.22 11.53
C PHE A 231 -10.00 -5.17 10.43
N LEU A 232 -10.67 -4.04 10.58
CA LEU A 232 -10.59 -2.89 9.68
C LEU A 232 -9.38 -2.04 10.04
N ILE A 233 -8.41 -1.91 9.16
CA ILE A 233 -7.12 -1.28 9.46
C ILE A 233 -6.77 -0.24 8.39
N THR A 234 -6.43 0.98 8.81
CA THR A 234 -5.82 1.93 7.88
C THR A 234 -4.37 1.53 7.59
N LEU A 235 -3.96 1.61 6.32
CA LEU A 235 -2.60 1.22 5.92
C LEU A 235 -1.51 1.97 6.71
N LYS A 236 -1.74 3.22 7.08
CA LYS A 236 -0.80 3.99 7.92
C LYS A 236 -0.72 3.44 9.35
N ALA A 237 -1.84 3.06 9.94
CA ALA A 237 -1.87 2.51 11.30
C ALA A 237 -1.31 1.08 11.35
N GLY A 238 -1.48 0.31 10.27
CA GLY A 238 -0.89 -1.02 10.09
C GLY A 238 0.63 -1.03 10.00
N GLY A 239 1.30 0.12 9.79
CA GLY A 239 2.76 0.22 9.66
C GLY A 239 3.58 -0.06 10.94
N THR A 240 2.95 -0.15 12.11
CA THR A 240 3.62 -0.25 13.41
C THR A 240 3.72 -1.68 13.95
N GLY A 241 4.48 -2.57 13.29
CA GLY A 241 4.93 -3.83 13.90
C GLY A 241 3.86 -4.83 14.39
N LEU A 242 2.61 -4.69 13.98
CA LEU A 242 1.50 -5.56 14.41
C LEU A 242 1.75 -7.02 14.04
N ASN A 243 1.41 -7.94 14.96
CA ASN A 243 1.40 -9.37 14.72
C ASN A 243 -0.07 -9.86 14.73
N LEU A 244 -0.58 -10.24 13.56
CA LEU A 244 -1.99 -10.61 13.34
C LEU A 244 -2.09 -11.97 12.64
N THR A 245 -1.30 -12.93 13.11
CA THR A 245 -1.19 -14.28 12.53
C THR A 245 -2.44 -15.14 12.70
N GLN A 246 -3.46 -14.67 13.42
CA GLN A 246 -4.76 -15.33 13.51
C GLN A 246 -5.58 -15.22 12.21
N ALA A 247 -5.24 -14.25 11.34
CA ALA A 247 -5.95 -14.05 10.08
C ALA A 247 -5.40 -14.96 8.98
N GLY A 248 -6.28 -15.70 8.33
CA GLY A 248 -6.00 -16.45 7.11
C GLY A 248 -6.28 -15.63 5.82
N TYR A 249 -7.01 -14.53 5.93
CA TYR A 249 -7.41 -13.71 4.79
C TYR A 249 -7.00 -12.25 4.97
N VAL A 250 -6.58 -11.63 3.87
CA VAL A 250 -6.21 -10.22 3.83
C VAL A 250 -6.87 -9.55 2.63
N PHE A 251 -7.66 -8.51 2.87
CA PHE A 251 -8.32 -7.71 1.85
C PHE A 251 -7.62 -6.37 1.71
N LEU A 252 -7.19 -6.03 0.51
CA LEU A 252 -6.66 -4.73 0.14
C LEU A 252 -7.71 -4.04 -0.73
N LEU A 253 -8.47 -3.10 -0.15
CA LEU A 253 -9.65 -2.50 -0.80
C LEU A 253 -9.28 -1.49 -1.88
N ASP A 254 -8.11 -0.90 -1.80
CA ASP A 254 -7.63 0.08 -2.74
C ASP A 254 -6.12 -0.08 -3.01
N PRO A 255 -5.66 -0.08 -4.28
CA PRO A 255 -4.26 -0.23 -4.60
C PRO A 255 -3.45 0.99 -4.13
N TRP A 256 -2.25 0.72 -3.62
CA TRP A 256 -1.35 1.74 -3.13
C TRP A 256 -0.28 2.07 -4.18
N TRP A 257 0.14 3.34 -4.26
CA TRP A 257 1.23 3.75 -5.16
C TRP A 257 2.57 3.06 -4.88
N ASN A 258 2.78 2.66 -3.62
CA ASN A 258 3.97 1.94 -3.19
C ASN A 258 3.61 0.47 -2.90
N PRO A 259 4.05 -0.48 -3.73
CA PRO A 259 3.76 -1.91 -3.53
C PRO A 259 4.34 -2.47 -2.23
N ALA A 260 5.41 -1.88 -1.71
CA ALA A 260 6.00 -2.29 -0.45
C ALA A 260 5.05 -2.09 0.74
N ALA A 261 4.18 -1.07 0.71
CA ALA A 261 3.18 -0.85 1.76
C ALA A 261 2.08 -1.92 1.75
N GLU A 262 1.66 -2.41 0.57
CA GLU A 262 0.74 -3.54 0.45
C GLU A 262 1.37 -4.83 0.98
N LEU A 263 2.61 -5.10 0.60
CA LEU A 263 3.35 -6.25 1.10
C LEU A 263 3.54 -6.19 2.63
N GLN A 264 3.79 -5.00 3.19
CA GLN A 264 3.83 -4.81 4.64
C GLN A 264 2.51 -5.13 5.30
N ALA A 265 1.37 -4.73 4.71
CA ALA A 265 0.04 -5.05 5.21
C ALA A 265 -0.20 -6.57 5.20
N ILE A 266 0.06 -7.26 4.10
CA ILE A 266 -0.05 -8.72 3.97
C ILE A 266 0.85 -9.41 5.00
N ASN A 267 2.05 -8.90 5.20
CA ASN A 267 3.03 -9.44 6.15
C ASN A 267 2.64 -9.29 7.64
N ARG A 268 1.51 -8.69 7.97
CA ARG A 268 0.92 -8.73 9.32
C ARG A 268 0.28 -10.08 9.62
N ALA A 269 -0.34 -10.69 8.62
CA ALA A 269 -0.89 -12.04 8.70
C ALA A 269 0.18 -13.09 8.35
N HIS A 270 0.90 -12.91 7.25
CA HIS A 270 1.93 -13.85 6.80
C HIS A 270 3.27 -13.58 7.49
N ARG A 271 3.40 -14.07 8.72
CA ARG A 271 4.55 -13.85 9.60
C ARG A 271 4.89 -15.12 10.37
N ILE A 272 6.11 -15.21 10.93
CA ILE A 272 6.53 -16.30 11.84
C ILE A 272 5.48 -16.45 12.95
N GLY A 273 4.98 -17.67 13.12
CA GLY A 273 3.86 -18.01 13.99
C GLY A 273 2.52 -18.21 13.26
N GLN A 274 2.44 -17.95 11.95
CA GLN A 274 1.29 -18.31 11.12
C GLN A 274 1.28 -19.82 10.89
N GLN A 275 0.13 -20.46 11.14
CA GLN A 275 -0.06 -21.90 10.98
C GLN A 275 -0.92 -22.26 9.76
N ASN A 276 -1.69 -21.29 9.25
CA ASN A 276 -2.61 -21.49 8.15
C ASN A 276 -2.11 -20.80 6.87
N LYS A 277 -2.55 -21.28 5.70
CA LYS A 277 -2.34 -20.57 4.44
C LYS A 277 -2.93 -19.17 4.52
N VAL A 278 -2.23 -18.21 3.94
CA VAL A 278 -2.70 -16.83 3.87
C VAL A 278 -3.10 -16.51 2.44
N ILE A 279 -4.33 -16.04 2.26
CA ILE A 279 -4.84 -15.59 0.97
C ILE A 279 -5.07 -14.08 1.04
N ALA A 280 -4.40 -13.34 0.18
CA ALA A 280 -4.55 -11.89 0.06
C ALA A 280 -5.29 -11.56 -1.23
N TYR A 281 -6.41 -10.84 -1.11
CA TYR A 281 -7.19 -10.32 -2.23
C TYR A 281 -6.95 -8.84 -2.41
N ARG A 282 -6.57 -8.44 -3.62
CA ARG A 282 -6.49 -7.03 -4.03
C ARG A 282 -7.70 -6.69 -4.87
N PHE A 283 -8.56 -5.81 -4.38
CA PHE A 283 -9.76 -5.38 -5.09
C PHE A 283 -9.45 -4.18 -5.99
N ILE A 284 -9.68 -4.35 -7.26
CA ILE A 284 -9.34 -3.37 -8.31
C ILE A 284 -10.60 -3.09 -9.11
N THR A 285 -11.02 -1.82 -9.16
CA THR A 285 -12.15 -1.43 -10.00
C THR A 285 -11.72 -1.42 -11.46
N ALA A 286 -12.33 -2.27 -12.27
CA ALA A 286 -12.05 -2.42 -13.69
C ALA A 286 -12.34 -1.11 -14.46
N GLY A 287 -11.56 -0.81 -15.50
CA GLY A 287 -11.70 0.39 -16.32
C GLY A 287 -11.32 1.70 -15.62
N SER A 288 -10.81 1.64 -14.38
CA SER A 288 -10.54 2.81 -13.56
C SER A 288 -9.06 3.20 -13.50
N ILE A 289 -8.79 4.27 -12.74
CA ILE A 289 -7.43 4.69 -12.40
C ILE A 289 -6.67 3.62 -11.58
N GLU A 290 -7.38 2.73 -10.89
CA GLU A 290 -6.76 1.70 -10.06
C GLU A 290 -6.00 0.67 -10.89
N GLU A 291 -6.52 0.26 -12.06
CA GLU A 291 -5.76 -0.59 -12.99
C GLU A 291 -4.46 0.07 -13.47
N LYS A 292 -4.48 1.39 -13.67
CA LYS A 292 -3.29 2.12 -14.06
C LYS A 292 -2.26 2.15 -12.93
N ILE A 293 -2.72 2.31 -11.69
CA ILE A 293 -1.86 2.25 -10.49
C ILE A 293 -1.23 0.86 -10.38
N GLN A 294 -2.00 -0.20 -10.55
CA GLN A 294 -1.49 -1.57 -10.51
C GLN A 294 -0.42 -1.83 -11.59
N LYS A 295 -0.67 -1.40 -12.83
CA LYS A 295 0.32 -1.51 -13.91
C LYS A 295 1.62 -0.76 -13.59
N LEU A 296 1.53 0.38 -12.92
CA LEU A 296 2.70 1.14 -12.45
C LEU A 296 3.43 0.44 -11.30
N GLN A 297 2.70 -0.21 -10.39
CA GLN A 297 3.29 -1.01 -9.32
C GLN A 297 4.10 -2.18 -9.88
N THR A 298 3.53 -2.96 -10.81
CA THR A 298 4.22 -4.09 -11.45
C THR A 298 5.52 -3.65 -12.13
N LYS A 299 5.50 -2.50 -12.83
CA LYS A 299 6.72 -1.94 -13.41
C LYS A 299 7.77 -1.56 -12.36
N LYS A 300 7.36 -1.03 -11.21
CA LYS A 300 8.28 -0.67 -10.12
C LYS A 300 8.87 -1.91 -9.43
N GLN A 301 8.10 -2.96 -9.25
CA GLN A 301 8.58 -4.22 -8.67
C GLN A 301 9.67 -4.84 -9.55
N ASN A 302 9.45 -4.90 -10.84
CA ASN A 302 10.44 -5.42 -11.80
C ASN A 302 11.74 -4.61 -11.87
N LEU A 303 11.77 -3.38 -11.35
CA LEU A 303 12.96 -2.54 -11.24
C LEU A 303 13.70 -2.74 -9.91
N ALA A 304 13.04 -3.26 -8.89
CA ALA A 304 13.59 -3.45 -7.54
C ALA A 304 14.16 -4.86 -7.31
N ASP A 305 13.75 -5.84 -8.11
CA ASP A 305 14.28 -7.20 -8.15
C ASP A 305 15.47 -7.31 -9.09
#